data_b9d28db59763f6699e70616a9dd5d8b1
#
_entry.id   b9d28db59763f6699e70616a9dd5d8b1
#
_cell.length_a   1.000
_cell.length_b   1.000
_cell.length_c   1.000
_cell.angle_alpha   90.00
_cell.angle_beta   90.00
_cell.angle_gamma   90.00
#
_symmetry.space_group_name_H-M   'P 1'
#
loop_
_entity.id
_entity.type
_entity.pdbx_description
1 polymer ?
#
loop_
_entity_poly.entity_id
_entity_poly.type
_entity_poly.pdbx_seq_one_letter_code
_entity_poly.pdbx_strand_id
1 'polypeptide(L)'
;MNLTPIINALRKRCPTFERRFAGAAEWAGLTIEHAPAMPAAYVVPLREDASENESQNCYYQTITNTFGVIVLVSNAADVRGQGATATLDSLKPELFRALLLWHQEPKDEYSEIVYEGGSLLDMDDARLASQLEFSFETYLDLSDTYQQVELDGLPEFEGMDVDVDQIEPSATGRPDGRPEAHFKVEFK
;
A
#
# COMPACT_ATOMS: atom_id res chain seq x y z
N MET A 1 1.81 -5.49 2.58
CA MET A 1 0.74 -5.40 1.52
C MET A 1 -0.39 -6.39 1.80
N ASN A 2 -1.66 -5.96 1.90
CA ASN A 2 -2.84 -6.84 2.03
C ASN A 2 -3.62 -6.87 0.70
N LEU A 3 -3.62 -8.02 0.02
CA LEU A 3 -4.27 -8.20 -1.28
C LEU A 3 -5.69 -8.80 -1.20
N THR A 4 -6.17 -9.14 -0.01
CA THR A 4 -7.51 -9.72 0.20
C THR A 4 -8.65 -8.82 -0.34
N PRO A 5 -8.64 -7.48 -0.10
CA PRO A 5 -9.66 -6.59 -0.67
C PRO A 5 -9.67 -6.60 -2.19
N ILE A 6 -8.48 -6.66 -2.83
CA ILE A 6 -8.32 -6.71 -4.30
C ILE A 6 -8.92 -8.01 -4.85
N ILE A 7 -8.58 -9.16 -4.26
CA ILE A 7 -9.14 -10.46 -4.66
C ILE A 7 -10.67 -10.45 -4.56
N ASN A 8 -11.22 -9.90 -3.48
CA ASN A 8 -12.66 -9.81 -3.28
C ASN A 8 -13.35 -8.87 -4.28
N ALA A 9 -12.70 -7.74 -4.61
CA ALA A 9 -13.20 -6.82 -5.63
C ALA A 9 -13.25 -7.49 -7.01
N LEU A 10 -12.19 -8.19 -7.40
CA LEU A 10 -12.12 -8.95 -8.65
C LEU A 10 -13.19 -10.04 -8.71
N ARG A 11 -13.36 -10.84 -7.66
CA ARG A 11 -14.41 -11.87 -7.56
C ARG A 11 -15.82 -11.31 -7.74
N LYS A 12 -16.05 -10.07 -7.31
CA LYS A 12 -17.35 -9.40 -7.41
C LYS A 12 -17.58 -8.76 -8.78
N ARG A 13 -16.53 -8.20 -9.37
CA ARG A 13 -16.63 -7.30 -10.53
C ARG A 13 -16.28 -7.98 -11.86
N CYS A 14 -15.68 -9.18 -11.84
CA CYS A 14 -15.25 -9.92 -13.02
C CYS A 14 -16.05 -11.23 -13.19
N PRO A 15 -17.28 -11.18 -13.73
CA PRO A 15 -18.15 -12.36 -13.89
C PRO A 15 -17.60 -13.41 -14.83
N THR A 16 -16.84 -13.04 -15.88
CA THR A 16 -16.25 -13.98 -16.85
C THR A 16 -15.31 -15.00 -16.19
N PHE A 17 -14.68 -14.63 -15.09
CA PHE A 17 -13.82 -15.53 -14.31
C PHE A 17 -14.59 -16.45 -13.35
N GLU A 18 -15.92 -16.32 -13.24
CA GLU A 18 -16.75 -17.15 -12.34
C GLU A 18 -16.18 -17.25 -10.92
N ARG A 19 -15.68 -16.14 -10.40
CA ARG A 19 -15.00 -16.02 -9.09
C ARG A 19 -13.68 -16.79 -8.94
N ARG A 20 -13.09 -17.31 -10.01
CA ARG A 20 -11.80 -18.02 -10.00
C ARG A 20 -10.63 -17.04 -9.86
N PHE A 21 -10.61 -16.34 -8.73
CA PHE A 21 -9.50 -15.49 -8.29
C PHE A 21 -8.95 -16.06 -6.98
N ALA A 22 -7.63 -16.23 -6.90
CA ALA A 22 -6.94 -16.76 -5.74
C ALA A 22 -5.68 -15.95 -5.41
N GLY A 23 -5.00 -16.30 -4.33
CA GLY A 23 -3.78 -15.64 -3.90
C GLY A 23 -2.51 -16.39 -4.29
N ALA A 24 -1.37 -15.85 -3.86
CA ALA A 24 -0.04 -16.37 -4.17
C ALA A 24 0.18 -17.82 -3.73
N ALA A 25 -0.42 -18.25 -2.61
CA ALA A 25 -0.26 -19.62 -2.11
C ALA A 25 -0.88 -20.65 -3.06
N GLU A 26 -2.03 -20.36 -3.64
CA GLU A 26 -2.67 -21.22 -4.63
C GLU A 26 -1.91 -21.20 -5.95
N TRP A 27 -1.37 -20.06 -6.36
CA TRP A 27 -0.47 -19.97 -7.52
C TRP A 27 0.76 -20.85 -7.36
N ALA A 28 1.44 -20.77 -6.22
CA ALA A 28 2.64 -21.56 -5.93
C ALA A 28 2.36 -23.08 -5.86
N GLY A 29 1.13 -23.47 -5.53
CA GLY A 29 0.70 -24.87 -5.46
C GLY A 29 0.17 -25.44 -6.78
N LEU A 30 0.12 -24.65 -7.86
CA LEU A 30 -0.37 -25.12 -9.15
C LEU A 30 0.54 -26.20 -9.74
N THR A 31 -0.08 -27.34 -10.04
CA THR A 31 0.55 -28.43 -10.77
C THR A 31 -0.24 -28.70 -12.06
N ILE A 32 0.37 -29.44 -12.99
CA ILE A 32 -0.32 -29.86 -14.23
C ILE A 32 -1.55 -30.71 -13.92
N GLU A 33 -1.49 -31.51 -12.86
CA GLU A 33 -2.57 -32.40 -12.44
C GLU A 33 -3.76 -31.66 -11.79
N HIS A 34 -3.55 -30.46 -11.29
CA HIS A 34 -4.55 -29.63 -10.58
C HIS A 34 -4.74 -28.27 -11.27
N ALA A 35 -4.79 -28.26 -12.60
CA ALA A 35 -5.08 -27.06 -13.35
C ALA A 35 -6.53 -26.59 -13.09
N PRO A 36 -6.74 -25.32 -12.75
CA PRO A 36 -8.09 -24.79 -12.55
C PRO A 36 -8.85 -24.72 -13.89
N ALA A 37 -10.18 -24.67 -13.81
CA ALA A 37 -10.98 -24.29 -14.97
C ALA A 37 -10.59 -22.88 -15.43
N MET A 38 -10.40 -22.68 -16.72
CA MET A 38 -9.98 -21.38 -17.29
C MET A 38 -11.15 -20.61 -17.91
N PRO A 39 -11.14 -19.29 -17.87
CA PRO A 39 -10.08 -18.43 -17.34
C PRO A 39 -10.05 -18.43 -15.82
N ALA A 40 -8.84 -18.31 -15.25
CA ALA A 40 -8.61 -18.14 -13.82
C ALA A 40 -7.53 -17.05 -13.62
N ALA A 41 -7.49 -16.44 -12.45
CA ALA A 41 -6.47 -15.46 -12.16
C ALA A 41 -5.97 -15.53 -10.71
N TYR A 42 -4.71 -15.14 -10.51
CA TYR A 42 -4.02 -15.17 -9.22
C TYR A 42 -3.45 -13.80 -8.91
N VAL A 43 -3.72 -13.30 -7.72
CA VAL A 43 -3.19 -12.02 -7.26
C VAL A 43 -1.99 -12.29 -6.36
N VAL A 44 -0.83 -11.78 -6.77
CA VAL A 44 0.45 -12.03 -6.11
C VAL A 44 1.15 -10.73 -5.75
N PRO A 45 1.76 -10.60 -4.57
CA PRO A 45 2.61 -9.45 -4.27
C PRO A 45 3.90 -9.57 -5.09
N LEU A 46 4.40 -8.46 -5.61
CA LEU A 46 5.63 -8.42 -6.39
C LEU A 46 6.74 -7.70 -5.64
N ARG A 47 6.50 -6.43 -5.24
CA ARG A 47 7.49 -5.62 -4.53
C ARG A 47 6.84 -4.50 -3.75
N GLU A 48 7.60 -3.95 -2.82
CA GLU A 48 7.30 -2.73 -2.08
C GLU A 48 8.53 -1.83 -2.21
N ASP A 49 8.33 -0.63 -2.75
CA ASP A 49 9.37 0.38 -2.91
C ASP A 49 9.02 1.58 -2.03
N ALA A 50 9.92 1.97 -1.13
CA ALA A 50 9.73 3.09 -0.23
C ALA A 50 10.46 4.33 -0.76
N SER A 51 9.80 5.51 -0.70
CA SER A 51 10.43 6.79 -0.97
C SER A 51 11.44 7.17 0.12
N GLU A 52 12.18 8.25 -0.06
CA GLU A 52 12.88 8.89 1.05
C GLU A 52 11.87 9.57 1.99
N ASN A 53 12.29 9.91 3.22
CA ASN A 53 11.44 10.69 4.13
C ASN A 53 11.17 12.08 3.52
N GLU A 54 9.91 12.39 3.26
CA GLU A 54 9.46 13.61 2.58
C GLU A 54 9.24 14.78 3.56
N SER A 55 9.25 14.51 4.88
CA SER A 55 9.05 15.54 5.91
C SER A 55 10.37 16.02 6.48
N GLN A 56 10.47 17.34 6.73
CA GLN A 56 11.64 17.95 7.39
C GLN A 56 11.58 17.87 8.92
N ASN A 57 10.38 17.85 9.50
CA ASN A 57 10.18 17.98 10.96
C ASN A 57 9.51 16.76 11.59
N CYS A 58 9.00 15.85 10.76
CA CYS A 58 8.29 14.65 11.18
C CYS A 58 8.76 13.46 10.33
N TYR A 59 8.06 12.35 10.45
CA TYR A 59 8.21 11.22 9.56
C TYR A 59 7.03 11.16 8.60
N TYR A 60 7.30 11.10 7.30
CA TYR A 60 6.32 10.85 6.26
C TYR A 60 7.00 10.18 5.08
N GLN A 61 6.54 9.01 4.70
CA GLN A 61 7.15 8.19 3.66
C GLN A 61 6.06 7.51 2.84
N THR A 62 6.18 7.58 1.52
CA THR A 62 5.29 6.89 0.59
C THR A 62 5.85 5.51 0.28
N ILE A 63 5.00 4.49 0.32
CA ILE A 63 5.33 3.11 -0.07
C ILE A 63 4.52 2.77 -1.31
N THR A 64 5.19 2.54 -2.43
CA THR A 64 4.60 2.01 -3.65
C THR A 64 4.53 0.49 -3.57
N ASN A 65 3.31 -0.03 -3.50
CA ASN A 65 3.02 -1.45 -3.45
C ASN A 65 2.68 -1.96 -4.85
N THR A 66 3.51 -2.82 -5.43
CA THR A 66 3.27 -3.43 -6.74
C THR A 66 2.79 -4.86 -6.58
N PHE A 67 1.71 -5.19 -7.26
CA PHE A 67 1.14 -6.55 -7.28
C PHE A 67 0.86 -7.01 -8.72
N GLY A 68 0.89 -8.31 -8.93
CA GLY A 68 0.59 -8.94 -10.21
C GLY A 68 -0.79 -9.62 -10.19
N VAL A 69 -1.51 -9.50 -11.28
CA VAL A 69 -2.67 -10.34 -11.60
C VAL A 69 -2.25 -11.30 -12.70
N ILE A 70 -1.97 -12.55 -12.34
CA ILE A 70 -1.56 -13.60 -13.27
C ILE A 70 -2.82 -14.24 -13.84
N VAL A 71 -3.06 -14.05 -15.13
CA VAL A 71 -4.23 -14.56 -15.84
C VAL A 71 -3.85 -15.84 -16.58
N LEU A 72 -4.61 -16.92 -16.33
CA LEU A 72 -4.49 -18.19 -17.04
C LEU A 72 -5.63 -18.31 -18.05
N VAL A 73 -5.27 -18.57 -19.31
CA VAL A 73 -6.23 -18.89 -20.38
C VAL A 73 -5.84 -20.18 -21.08
N SER A 74 -6.85 -20.91 -21.60
CA SER A 74 -6.62 -22.15 -22.33
C SER A 74 -5.96 -21.90 -23.68
N ASN A 75 -4.95 -22.69 -24.02
CA ASN A 75 -4.28 -22.70 -25.31
C ASN A 75 -4.59 -23.98 -26.12
N ALA A 76 -5.37 -24.89 -25.59
CA ALA A 76 -5.63 -26.23 -26.15
C ALA A 76 -6.32 -26.22 -27.52
N ALA A 77 -6.97 -25.12 -27.92
CA ALA A 77 -7.67 -25.01 -29.19
C ALA A 77 -6.81 -24.47 -30.35
N ASP A 78 -5.62 -23.93 -30.08
CA ASP A 78 -4.78 -23.30 -31.09
C ASP A 78 -3.29 -23.55 -30.82
N VAL A 79 -2.70 -24.46 -31.55
CA VAL A 79 -1.28 -24.83 -31.52
C VAL A 79 -0.34 -23.63 -31.78
N ARG A 80 -0.84 -22.52 -32.34
CA ARG A 80 -0.07 -21.31 -32.63
C ARG A 80 -0.17 -20.24 -31.52
N GLY A 81 -1.02 -20.45 -30.52
CA GLY A 81 -1.20 -19.50 -29.39
C GLY A 81 -1.92 -18.20 -29.72
N GLN A 82 -2.37 -17.97 -30.95
CA GLN A 82 -3.05 -16.73 -31.35
C GLN A 82 -4.43 -16.61 -30.68
N GLY A 83 -5.14 -17.71 -30.54
CA GLY A 83 -6.45 -17.76 -29.88
C GLY A 83 -6.36 -17.47 -28.38
N ALA A 84 -5.33 -17.97 -27.68
CA ALA A 84 -5.10 -17.69 -26.28
C ALA A 84 -4.77 -16.21 -26.04
N THR A 85 -3.93 -15.61 -26.91
CA THR A 85 -3.60 -14.18 -26.84
C THR A 85 -4.85 -13.32 -27.08
N ALA A 86 -5.66 -13.64 -28.09
CA ALA A 86 -6.91 -12.91 -28.37
C ALA A 86 -7.91 -13.02 -27.19
N THR A 87 -7.99 -14.21 -26.57
CA THR A 87 -8.79 -14.43 -25.37
C THR A 87 -8.31 -13.56 -24.21
N LEU A 88 -7.01 -13.53 -23.94
CA LEU A 88 -6.41 -12.67 -22.92
C LEU A 88 -6.75 -11.19 -23.15
N ASP A 89 -6.58 -10.71 -24.38
CA ASP A 89 -6.87 -9.32 -24.72
C ASP A 89 -8.36 -8.96 -24.55
N SER A 90 -9.26 -9.92 -24.72
CA SER A 90 -10.70 -9.73 -24.45
C SER A 90 -11.03 -9.64 -22.96
N LEU A 91 -10.22 -10.26 -22.09
CA LEU A 91 -10.40 -10.25 -20.62
C LEU A 91 -9.81 -9.03 -19.94
N LYS A 92 -8.74 -8.43 -20.50
CA LYS A 92 -8.08 -7.24 -19.93
C LYS A 92 -9.04 -6.09 -19.59
N PRO A 93 -9.98 -5.68 -20.47
CA PRO A 93 -10.91 -4.59 -20.18
C PRO A 93 -11.78 -4.83 -18.94
N GLU A 94 -12.13 -6.10 -18.64
CA GLU A 94 -12.90 -6.45 -17.46
C GLU A 94 -12.09 -6.24 -16.19
N LEU A 95 -10.82 -6.68 -16.18
CA LEU A 95 -9.87 -6.47 -15.09
C LEU A 95 -9.58 -4.98 -14.86
N PHE A 96 -9.37 -4.23 -15.94
CA PHE A 96 -9.11 -2.79 -15.85
C PHE A 96 -10.30 -2.03 -15.25
N ARG A 97 -11.53 -2.32 -15.68
CA ARG A 97 -12.74 -1.72 -15.09
C ARG A 97 -12.95 -2.10 -13.62
N ALA A 98 -12.43 -3.26 -13.21
CA ALA A 98 -12.55 -3.72 -11.84
C ALA A 98 -11.56 -3.03 -10.90
N LEU A 99 -10.37 -2.65 -11.37
CA LEU A 99 -9.25 -2.21 -10.54
C LEU A 99 -8.87 -0.74 -10.73
N LEU A 100 -8.81 -0.23 -11.98
CA LEU A 100 -8.25 1.10 -12.22
C LEU A 100 -9.06 2.19 -11.54
N LEU A 101 -8.35 3.13 -10.92
CA LEU A 101 -8.90 4.25 -10.16
C LEU A 101 -9.79 3.82 -8.97
N TRP A 102 -9.69 2.58 -8.53
CA TRP A 102 -10.37 2.11 -7.34
C TRP A 102 -9.42 2.19 -6.14
N HIS A 103 -9.93 2.70 -5.02
CA HIS A 103 -9.24 2.71 -3.72
C HIS A 103 -9.66 1.50 -2.88
N GLN A 104 -8.73 0.99 -2.12
CA GLN A 104 -9.05 0.14 -0.99
C GLN A 104 -9.62 0.99 0.15
N GLU A 105 -10.24 0.38 1.13
CA GLU A 105 -10.71 1.05 2.35
C GLU A 105 -9.73 0.80 3.51
N PRO A 106 -9.46 1.81 4.35
CA PRO A 106 -9.92 3.20 4.26
C PRO A 106 -9.21 3.99 3.14
N LYS A 107 -9.91 4.95 2.51
CA LYS A 107 -9.42 5.68 1.33
C LYS A 107 -8.25 6.63 1.59
N ASP A 108 -8.09 7.06 2.81
CA ASP A 108 -7.03 7.95 3.28
C ASP A 108 -5.69 7.22 3.47
N GLU A 109 -5.72 5.89 3.59
CA GLU A 109 -4.53 5.06 3.71
C GLU A 109 -4.00 4.52 2.38
N TYR A 110 -4.82 4.55 1.32
CA TYR A 110 -4.51 3.91 0.03
C TYR A 110 -4.76 4.85 -1.14
N SER A 111 -3.79 4.95 -2.05
CA SER A 111 -4.02 5.63 -3.32
C SER A 111 -4.90 4.80 -4.27
N GLU A 112 -5.25 5.41 -5.40
CA GLU A 112 -5.88 4.72 -6.52
C GLU A 112 -4.96 3.66 -7.11
N ILE A 113 -5.56 2.56 -7.60
CA ILE A 113 -4.81 1.52 -8.32
C ILE A 113 -4.50 1.99 -9.75
N VAL A 114 -3.24 1.85 -10.13
CA VAL A 114 -2.70 2.21 -11.45
C VAL A 114 -2.18 0.95 -12.15
N TYR A 115 -2.25 0.92 -13.49
CA TYR A 115 -1.67 -0.15 -14.30
C TYR A 115 -0.23 0.20 -14.70
N GLU A 116 0.69 -0.71 -14.42
CA GLU A 116 2.12 -0.52 -14.69
C GLU A 116 2.58 -1.20 -15.98
N GLY A 117 1.93 -2.29 -16.36
CA GLY A 117 2.32 -3.03 -17.56
C GLY A 117 1.92 -4.50 -17.51
N GLY A 118 2.34 -5.25 -18.51
CA GLY A 118 2.09 -6.69 -18.55
C GLY A 118 3.16 -7.45 -19.30
N SER A 119 3.37 -8.70 -18.89
CA SER A 119 4.34 -9.61 -19.48
C SER A 119 3.78 -11.02 -19.62
N LEU A 120 4.27 -11.75 -20.59
CA LEU A 120 4.04 -13.18 -20.71
C LEU A 120 4.92 -13.89 -19.68
N LEU A 121 4.33 -14.71 -18.81
CA LEU A 121 5.08 -15.51 -17.84
C LEU A 121 5.45 -16.88 -18.39
N ASP A 122 4.46 -17.56 -18.98
CA ASP A 122 4.62 -18.93 -19.45
C ASP A 122 3.60 -19.25 -20.53
N MET A 123 3.94 -20.13 -21.45
CA MET A 123 3.05 -20.65 -22.47
C MET A 123 3.41 -22.07 -22.82
N ASP A 124 2.46 -22.96 -22.71
CA ASP A 124 2.55 -24.36 -23.16
C ASP A 124 1.38 -24.74 -24.08
N ASP A 125 1.31 -26.00 -24.48
CA ASP A 125 0.26 -26.49 -25.37
C ASP A 125 -1.14 -26.46 -24.73
N ALA A 126 -1.23 -26.38 -23.40
CA ALA A 126 -2.48 -26.42 -22.67
C ALA A 126 -2.94 -25.02 -22.20
N ARG A 127 -1.99 -24.14 -21.88
CA ARG A 127 -2.31 -22.85 -21.22
C ARG A 127 -1.32 -21.76 -21.61
N LEU A 128 -1.80 -20.51 -21.49
CA LEU A 128 -1.02 -19.30 -21.52
C LEU A 128 -1.19 -18.59 -20.16
N ALA A 129 -0.07 -18.23 -19.52
CA ALA A 129 -0.02 -17.43 -18.31
C ALA A 129 0.56 -16.05 -18.61
N SER A 130 -0.20 -15.01 -18.32
CA SER A 130 0.25 -13.61 -18.48
C SER A 130 0.07 -12.86 -17.17
N GLN A 131 1.07 -12.06 -16.79
CA GLN A 131 1.05 -11.19 -15.64
C GLN A 131 0.70 -9.77 -16.07
N LEU A 132 -0.28 -9.18 -15.39
CA LEU A 132 -0.61 -7.77 -15.46
C LEU A 132 -0.20 -7.14 -14.14
N GLU A 133 0.63 -6.10 -14.20
CA GLU A 133 1.18 -5.43 -13.02
C GLU A 133 0.38 -4.17 -12.72
N PHE A 134 0.09 -3.98 -11.44
CA PHE A 134 -0.62 -2.84 -10.90
C PHE A 134 0.08 -2.34 -9.66
N SER A 135 -0.06 -1.05 -9.37
CA SER A 135 0.46 -0.44 -8.14
C SER A 135 -0.59 0.38 -7.42
N PHE A 136 -0.36 0.59 -6.14
CA PHE A 136 -1.02 1.57 -5.30
C PHE A 136 -0.05 2.03 -4.21
N GLU A 137 -0.30 3.20 -3.65
CA GLU A 137 0.53 3.75 -2.59
C GLU A 137 -0.14 3.59 -1.22
N THR A 138 0.69 3.42 -0.21
CA THR A 138 0.36 3.53 1.20
C THR A 138 1.34 4.49 1.86
N TYR A 139 0.99 5.02 3.03
CA TYR A 139 1.76 6.07 3.68
C TYR A 139 2.16 5.61 5.08
N LEU A 140 3.39 5.93 5.45
CA LEU A 140 3.88 5.86 6.82
C LEU A 140 4.00 7.28 7.36
N ASP A 141 3.50 7.51 8.55
CA ASP A 141 3.59 8.79 9.24
C ASP A 141 4.19 8.65 10.65
N LEU A 142 4.14 9.71 11.44
CA LEU A 142 4.69 9.72 12.78
C LEU A 142 4.06 8.64 13.67
N SER A 143 2.77 8.31 13.46
CA SER A 143 2.06 7.29 14.27
C SER A 143 2.62 5.88 14.11
N ASP A 144 3.32 5.61 13.00
CA ASP A 144 3.97 4.32 12.71
C ASP A 144 5.39 4.21 13.28
N THR A 145 5.87 5.26 13.97
CA THR A 145 7.26 5.34 14.42
C THR A 145 7.43 5.02 15.91
N TYR A 146 8.66 4.62 16.29
CA TYR A 146 9.02 4.46 17.70
C TYR A 146 8.94 5.78 18.47
N GLN A 147 9.14 6.92 17.80
CA GLN A 147 9.02 8.25 18.42
C GLN A 147 7.60 8.48 18.97
N GLN A 148 6.56 8.02 18.28
CA GLN A 148 5.20 8.10 18.79
C GLN A 148 5.02 7.25 20.06
N VAL A 149 5.61 6.07 20.11
CA VAL A 149 5.58 5.22 21.31
C VAL A 149 6.22 5.92 22.50
N GLU A 150 7.32 6.65 22.29
CA GLU A 150 7.96 7.45 23.35
C GLU A 150 7.07 8.63 23.77
N LEU A 151 6.45 9.32 22.83
CA LEU A 151 5.54 10.44 23.10
C LEU A 151 4.32 9.99 23.89
N ASP A 152 3.72 8.86 23.53
CA ASP A 152 2.56 8.29 24.21
C ASP A 152 2.90 7.82 25.64
N GLY A 153 4.17 7.53 25.91
CA GLY A 153 4.68 7.17 27.23
C GLY A 153 5.01 8.35 28.14
N LEU A 154 4.98 9.60 27.62
CA LEU A 154 5.24 10.78 28.45
C LEU A 154 4.06 11.05 29.40
N PRO A 155 4.35 11.51 30.64
CA PRO A 155 3.30 11.96 31.53
C PRO A 155 2.58 13.19 30.95
N GLU A 156 1.31 13.32 31.26
CA GLU A 156 0.56 14.52 30.89
C GLU A 156 1.24 15.78 31.43
N PHE A 157 1.30 16.82 30.60
CA PHE A 157 1.86 18.10 30.99
C PHE A 157 0.84 18.84 31.89
N GLU A 158 1.07 18.78 33.19
CA GLU A 158 0.13 19.33 34.21
C GLU A 158 0.25 20.86 34.37
N GLY A 159 1.41 21.42 34.05
CA GLY A 159 1.63 22.85 34.19
C GLY A 159 3.10 23.24 34.13
N MET A 160 3.34 24.53 34.28
CA MET A 160 4.69 25.09 34.35
C MET A 160 4.77 26.26 35.33
N ASP A 161 5.91 26.36 36.00
CA ASP A 161 6.28 27.51 36.78
C ASP A 161 7.31 28.33 35.99
N VAL A 162 7.04 29.62 35.83
CA VAL A 162 7.92 30.53 35.07
C VAL A 162 8.38 31.67 36.00
N ASP A 163 9.68 31.72 36.26
CA ASP A 163 10.32 32.83 36.95
C ASP A 163 10.97 33.76 35.92
N VAL A 164 10.63 35.01 35.99
CA VAL A 164 11.20 36.05 35.13
C VAL A 164 12.21 36.86 35.95
N ASP A 165 13.47 36.75 35.59
CA ASP A 165 14.59 37.57 36.16
C ASP A 165 15.03 38.55 35.09
N GLN A 166 14.75 39.85 35.32
CA GLN A 166 15.02 40.89 34.37
C GLN A 166 16.50 41.32 34.41
N ILE A 167 17.14 41.41 33.26
CA ILE A 167 18.51 41.94 33.17
C ILE A 167 18.45 43.47 33.21
N GLU A 168 18.87 44.05 34.30
CA GLU A 168 19.01 45.50 34.41
C GLU A 168 20.21 45.98 33.59
N PRO A 169 20.02 46.96 32.67
CA PRO A 169 21.10 47.46 31.81
C PRO A 169 22.26 48.14 32.54
N SER A 170 22.04 48.56 33.79
CA SER A 170 22.99 49.37 34.54
C SER A 170 23.92 48.59 35.47
N ALA A 171 23.69 47.32 35.72
CA ALA A 171 24.50 46.60 36.72
C ALA A 171 25.56 45.70 36.08
N THR A 172 25.29 44.46 35.81
CA THR A 172 26.33 43.51 35.39
C THR A 172 26.06 42.85 34.03
N GLY A 173 24.93 43.19 33.42
CA GLY A 173 24.47 42.51 32.20
C GLY A 173 24.12 41.03 32.40
N ARG A 174 23.86 40.61 33.65
CA ARG A 174 23.47 39.25 34.03
C ARG A 174 22.28 39.31 34.98
N PRO A 175 21.42 38.31 34.98
CA PRO A 175 20.36 38.13 35.98
C PRO A 175 20.92 38.15 37.40
N ASP A 176 20.24 38.79 38.34
CA ASP A 176 20.71 38.89 39.74
C ASP A 176 20.24 37.70 40.60
N GLY A 177 19.42 36.81 40.04
CA GLY A 177 18.90 35.63 40.69
C GLY A 177 17.63 35.88 41.53
N ARG A 178 17.04 37.09 41.42
CA ARG A 178 15.79 37.44 42.09
C ARG A 178 14.70 37.59 41.01
N PRO A 179 13.71 36.71 41.00
CA PRO A 179 12.65 36.81 40.01
C PRO A 179 11.78 38.05 40.28
N GLU A 180 11.62 38.94 39.28
CA GLU A 180 10.73 40.11 39.31
C GLU A 180 9.27 39.69 39.09
N ALA A 181 9.03 38.54 38.44
CA ALA A 181 7.73 37.97 38.26
C ALA A 181 7.76 36.45 38.32
N HIS A 182 6.74 35.88 38.94
CA HIS A 182 6.49 34.46 39.01
C HIS A 182 5.11 34.15 38.41
N PHE A 183 5.03 33.25 37.45
CA PHE A 183 3.78 32.81 36.83
C PHE A 183 3.64 31.32 37.00
N LYS A 184 2.51 30.87 37.54
CA LYS A 184 2.15 29.48 37.56
C LYS A 184 0.99 29.21 36.61
N VAL A 185 1.17 28.32 35.66
CA VAL A 185 0.13 27.92 34.72
C VAL A 185 -0.17 26.44 34.98
N GLU A 186 -1.41 26.16 35.34
CA GLU A 186 -1.92 24.78 35.51
C GLU A 186 -2.92 24.49 34.38
N PHE A 187 -2.73 23.36 33.73
CA PHE A 187 -3.66 22.84 32.73
C PHE A 187 -4.60 21.84 33.39
N LYS A 188 -5.88 21.96 33.09
CA LYS A 188 -6.94 21.07 33.62
C LYS A 188 -7.48 20.20 32.50
#